data_9d4e13972fe33ef9c94657e689124dcd
#
_entry.id   9d4e13972fe33ef9c94657e689124dcd
#
_cell.length_a   1.000
_cell.length_b   1.000
_cell.length_c   1.000
_cell.angle_alpha   90.00
_cell.angle_beta   90.00
_cell.angle_gamma   90.00
#
_symmetry.space_group_name_H-M   'P 1'
#
loop_
_entity.id
_entity.type
_entity.pdbx_description
1 polymer ?
#
loop_
_entity_poly.entity_id
_entity_poly.type
_entity_poly.pdbx_seq_one_letter_code
_entity_poly.pdbx_strand_id
1 'polypeptide(L)'
;MRVLIVGATSAIAAETAREFAKGGSQLFLTGRDRARLASVKDDLLVRGATQVDTAELDVTNISSLVPVIDKAIAGLGGLDVALIAHGTLPNQEECQQNLTETLAAVQINFTATVALLTVLANHFEAQRQGCIAVITSVAGDRGRQSNYVYGAAKGGVDRFLQGLRNRLYRSGVAVVTIKPGFVDTPMTASVKKNLLFASAHRVGLGVYRAIRQRRNVVYIPWFWRPIMALIRCLPESMFKRLHL
;
A
#
# COMPACT_ATOMS: atom_id res chain seq x y z
N MET A 1 13.66 11.57 -8.47
CA MET A 1 12.47 11.77 -7.60
C MET A 1 12.83 11.39 -6.18
N ARG A 2 12.24 12.07 -5.18
CA ARG A 2 12.41 11.81 -3.74
C ARG A 2 11.23 10.99 -3.25
N VAL A 3 11.49 9.75 -2.88
CA VAL A 3 10.43 8.75 -2.66
C VAL A 3 10.53 8.16 -1.26
N LEU A 4 9.50 8.32 -0.45
CA LEU A 4 9.30 7.59 0.81
C LEU A 4 8.51 6.31 0.53
N ILE A 5 9.00 5.17 1.02
CA ILE A 5 8.30 3.88 0.94
C ILE A 5 8.09 3.31 2.35
N VAL A 6 6.84 3.25 2.79
CA VAL A 6 6.47 2.65 4.08
C VAL A 6 6.10 1.19 3.86
N GLY A 7 6.83 0.27 4.52
CA GLY A 7 6.72 -1.16 4.28
C GLY A 7 7.56 -1.64 3.10
N ALA A 8 8.77 -1.11 2.96
CA ALA A 8 9.67 -1.33 1.83
C ALA A 8 10.14 -2.79 1.65
N THR A 9 10.03 -3.62 2.70
CA THR A 9 10.34 -5.06 2.64
C THR A 9 9.20 -5.92 2.05
N SER A 10 8.04 -5.31 1.72
CA SER A 10 6.97 -5.96 0.95
C SER A 10 7.46 -6.27 -0.46
N ALA A 11 7.18 -7.46 -0.99
CA ALA A 11 7.60 -7.86 -2.33
C ALA A 11 7.16 -6.87 -3.42
N ILE A 12 5.91 -6.38 -3.34
CA ILE A 12 5.41 -5.37 -4.30
C ILE A 12 6.16 -4.05 -4.14
N ALA A 13 6.42 -3.62 -2.90
CA ALA A 13 7.13 -2.38 -2.62
C ALA A 13 8.58 -2.45 -3.12
N ALA A 14 9.29 -3.55 -2.88
CA ALA A 14 10.65 -3.76 -3.35
C ALA A 14 10.74 -3.71 -4.89
N GLU A 15 9.80 -4.36 -5.61
CA GLU A 15 9.75 -4.28 -7.08
C GLU A 15 9.42 -2.86 -7.57
N THR A 16 8.55 -2.14 -6.86
CA THR A 16 8.25 -0.73 -7.19
C THR A 16 9.48 0.16 -6.94
N ALA A 17 10.19 -0.06 -5.84
CA ALA A 17 11.42 0.66 -5.50
C ALA A 17 12.51 0.45 -6.58
N ARG A 18 12.64 -0.77 -7.10
CA ARG A 18 13.56 -1.09 -8.21
C ARG A 18 13.31 -0.24 -9.45
N GLU A 19 12.04 -0.01 -9.79
CA GLU A 19 11.70 0.83 -10.94
C GLU A 19 12.04 2.32 -10.67
N PHE A 20 11.87 2.81 -9.45
CA PHE A 20 12.32 4.15 -9.07
C PHE A 20 13.85 4.26 -9.10
N ALA A 21 14.57 3.23 -8.62
CA ALA A 21 16.04 3.19 -8.62
C ALA A 21 16.61 3.27 -10.03
N LYS A 22 16.07 2.52 -11.00
CA LYS A 22 16.47 2.60 -12.43
C LYS A 22 16.34 4.01 -13.01
N GLY A 23 15.45 4.82 -12.48
CA GLY A 23 15.25 6.22 -12.86
C GLY A 23 16.09 7.21 -12.05
N GLY A 24 17.14 6.77 -11.32
CA GLY A 24 18.01 7.63 -10.52
C GLY A 24 17.32 8.33 -9.35
N SER A 25 16.31 7.72 -8.77
CA SER A 25 15.58 8.34 -7.65
C SER A 25 16.36 8.26 -6.33
N GLN A 26 16.06 9.18 -5.42
CA GLN A 26 16.44 9.13 -4.02
C GLN A 26 15.32 8.45 -3.24
N LEU A 27 15.65 7.48 -2.39
CA LEU A 27 14.65 6.69 -1.68
C LEU A 27 14.90 6.73 -0.17
N PHE A 28 13.81 6.81 0.59
CA PHE A 28 13.79 6.60 2.03
C PHE A 28 12.88 5.41 2.33
N LEU A 29 13.46 4.36 2.91
CA LEU A 29 12.77 3.08 3.10
C LEU A 29 12.46 2.87 4.57
N THR A 30 11.23 2.46 4.88
CA THR A 30 10.88 2.09 6.25
C THR A 30 10.28 0.69 6.33
N GLY A 31 10.51 0.04 7.48
CA GLY A 31 10.02 -1.30 7.80
C GLY A 31 10.50 -1.73 9.19
N ARG A 32 10.06 -2.87 9.67
CA ARG A 32 10.38 -3.40 11.00
C ARG A 32 11.72 -4.15 11.07
N ASP A 33 12.14 -4.72 9.97
CA ASP A 33 13.32 -5.59 9.88
C ASP A 33 14.49 -4.82 9.26
N ARG A 34 15.44 -4.42 10.10
CA ARG A 34 16.62 -3.65 9.70
C ARG A 34 17.53 -4.42 8.72
N ALA A 35 17.68 -5.73 8.89
CA ALA A 35 18.55 -6.52 8.02
C ALA A 35 17.95 -6.62 6.61
N ARG A 36 16.64 -6.86 6.50
CA ARG A 36 15.95 -6.84 5.20
C ARG A 36 15.95 -5.45 4.56
N LEU A 37 15.80 -4.38 5.35
CA LEU A 37 15.92 -3.01 4.82
C LEU A 37 17.32 -2.74 4.26
N ALA A 38 18.39 -3.18 4.94
CA ALA A 38 19.76 -3.05 4.45
C ALA A 38 19.93 -3.79 3.12
N SER A 39 19.47 -5.04 3.01
CA SER A 39 19.53 -5.81 1.77
C SER A 39 18.77 -5.14 0.61
N VAL A 40 17.60 -4.57 0.89
CA VAL A 40 16.83 -3.81 -0.12
C VAL A 40 17.58 -2.54 -0.53
N LYS A 41 18.14 -1.81 0.43
CA LYS A 41 18.98 -0.62 0.16
C LYS A 41 20.11 -0.94 -0.80
N ASP A 42 20.89 -1.98 -0.51
CA ASP A 42 22.07 -2.36 -1.32
C ASP A 42 21.63 -2.74 -2.75
N ASP A 43 20.57 -3.53 -2.90
CA ASP A 43 19.99 -3.87 -4.22
C ASP A 43 19.59 -2.61 -5.01
N LEU A 44 18.98 -1.61 -4.36
CA LEU A 44 18.53 -0.38 -5.02
C LEU A 44 19.69 0.53 -5.43
N LEU A 45 20.76 0.61 -4.63
CA LEU A 45 21.98 1.36 -4.99
C LEU A 45 22.65 0.75 -6.23
N VAL A 46 22.80 -0.57 -6.27
CA VAL A 46 23.32 -1.29 -7.45
C VAL A 46 22.46 -1.05 -8.71
N ARG A 47 21.14 -0.84 -8.53
CA ARG A 47 20.22 -0.58 -9.64
C ARG A 47 20.14 0.87 -10.10
N GLY A 48 20.92 1.76 -9.51
CA GLY A 48 21.05 3.14 -9.96
C GLY A 48 20.31 4.17 -9.12
N ALA A 49 19.81 3.83 -7.93
CA ALA A 49 19.35 4.84 -6.99
C ALA A 49 20.50 5.76 -6.59
N THR A 50 20.27 7.07 -6.61
CA THR A 50 21.31 8.07 -6.29
C THR A 50 21.55 8.21 -4.78
N GLN A 51 20.54 7.86 -3.99
CA GLN A 51 20.58 7.85 -2.52
C GLN A 51 19.55 6.85 -2.00
N VAL A 52 19.91 6.07 -0.99
CA VAL A 52 18.94 5.21 -0.27
C VAL A 52 19.23 5.27 1.22
N ASP A 53 18.28 5.85 1.96
CA ASP A 53 18.29 5.89 3.42
C ASP A 53 17.23 4.95 3.98
N THR A 54 17.44 4.51 5.22
CA THR A 54 16.53 3.58 5.89
C THR A 54 16.22 4.03 7.32
N ALA A 55 15.02 3.70 7.79
CA ALA A 55 14.66 3.82 9.20
C ALA A 55 13.77 2.63 9.61
N GLU A 56 14.00 2.12 10.81
CA GLU A 56 13.08 1.18 11.42
C GLU A 56 11.77 1.89 11.76
N LEU A 57 10.65 1.26 11.41
CA LEU A 57 9.32 1.78 11.72
C LEU A 57 8.35 0.62 11.95
N ASP A 58 7.82 0.55 13.16
CA ASP A 58 6.58 -0.15 13.43
C ASP A 58 5.42 0.84 13.29
N VAL A 59 4.59 0.62 12.28
CA VAL A 59 3.46 1.52 11.97
C VAL A 59 2.38 1.52 13.05
N THR A 60 2.37 0.53 13.95
CA THR A 60 1.45 0.49 15.08
C THR A 60 1.85 1.43 16.22
N ASN A 61 3.12 1.82 16.26
CA ASN A 61 3.61 2.86 17.17
C ASN A 61 3.35 4.25 16.56
N ILE A 62 2.16 4.77 16.82
CA ILE A 62 1.68 6.05 16.23
C ILE A 62 2.60 7.22 16.59
N SER A 63 3.22 7.22 17.78
CA SER A 63 4.12 8.30 18.21
C SER A 63 5.42 8.39 17.40
N SER A 64 5.84 7.29 16.75
CA SER A 64 7.04 7.25 15.91
C SER A 64 6.79 7.72 14.46
N LEU A 65 5.54 7.86 14.02
CA LEU A 65 5.23 8.17 12.63
C LEU A 65 5.74 9.54 12.21
N VAL A 66 5.43 10.57 12.98
CA VAL A 66 5.85 11.96 12.69
C VAL A 66 7.37 12.08 12.66
N PRO A 67 8.12 11.68 13.70
CA PRO A 67 9.59 11.74 13.68
C PRO A 67 10.24 11.02 12.49
N VAL A 68 9.71 9.87 12.07
CA VAL A 68 10.26 9.11 10.93
C VAL A 68 9.94 9.79 9.59
N ILE A 69 8.74 10.35 9.44
CA ILE A 69 8.36 11.13 8.24
C ILE A 69 9.23 12.38 8.13
N ASP A 70 9.41 13.13 9.23
CA ASP A 70 10.26 14.33 9.25
C ASP A 70 11.71 14.00 8.91
N LYS A 71 12.23 12.87 9.44
CA LYS A 71 13.55 12.36 9.08
C LYS A 71 13.66 12.07 7.58
N ALA A 72 12.64 11.47 6.98
CA ALA A 72 12.61 11.19 5.55
C ALA A 72 12.59 12.47 4.72
N ILE A 73 11.79 13.46 5.12
CA ILE A 73 11.69 14.77 4.46
C ILE A 73 13.03 15.50 4.53
N ALA A 74 13.67 15.56 5.71
CA ALA A 74 14.96 16.20 5.91
C ALA A 74 16.06 15.49 5.12
N GLY A 75 16.15 14.15 5.21
CA GLY A 75 17.17 13.34 4.54
C GLY A 75 17.13 13.41 3.01
N LEU A 76 15.94 13.54 2.44
CA LEU A 76 15.74 13.66 1.00
C LEU A 76 15.66 15.11 0.50
N GLY A 77 15.61 16.11 1.39
CA GLY A 77 15.40 17.50 1.03
C GLY A 77 13.99 17.78 0.49
N GLY A 78 12.99 17.03 0.95
CA GLY A 78 11.57 17.09 0.54
C GLY A 78 11.05 15.76 0.02
N LEU A 79 9.75 15.71 -0.34
CA LEU A 79 9.12 14.50 -0.90
C LEU A 79 8.39 14.82 -2.21
N ASP A 80 8.57 13.94 -3.20
CA ASP A 80 7.77 13.95 -4.44
C ASP A 80 6.71 12.86 -4.41
N VAL A 81 6.99 11.71 -3.76
CA VAL A 81 6.11 10.55 -3.66
C VAL A 81 6.19 9.93 -2.28
N ALA A 82 5.04 9.58 -1.71
CA ALA A 82 4.93 8.66 -0.57
C ALA A 82 4.13 7.41 -1.00
N LEU A 83 4.77 6.24 -0.93
CA LEU A 83 4.12 4.93 -1.17
C LEU A 83 3.89 4.23 0.16
N ILE A 84 2.62 3.97 0.50
CA ILE A 84 2.22 3.19 1.67
C ILE A 84 1.94 1.76 1.20
N ALA A 85 2.80 0.82 1.60
CA ALA A 85 2.79 -0.58 1.14
C ALA A 85 2.82 -1.61 2.28
N HIS A 86 2.69 -1.15 3.53
CA HIS A 86 2.58 -2.04 4.68
C HIS A 86 1.19 -2.68 4.76
N GLY A 87 1.12 -3.80 5.46
CA GLY A 87 -0.11 -4.52 5.77
C GLY A 87 0.16 -5.98 6.09
N THR A 88 -0.85 -6.64 6.63
CA THR A 88 -0.87 -8.08 6.90
C THR A 88 -2.14 -8.68 6.31
N LEU A 89 -2.08 -9.96 5.95
CA LEU A 89 -3.27 -10.75 5.64
C LEU A 89 -3.50 -11.68 6.85
N PRO A 90 -4.43 -11.33 7.75
CA PRO A 90 -4.69 -12.15 8.92
C PRO A 90 -5.39 -13.46 8.54
N ASN A 91 -5.26 -14.48 9.37
CA ASN A 91 -6.09 -15.66 9.28
C ASN A 91 -7.53 -15.29 9.70
N GLN A 92 -8.47 -15.44 8.77
CA GLN A 92 -9.86 -15.05 9.01
C GLN A 92 -10.53 -15.92 10.11
N GLU A 93 -10.23 -17.21 10.16
CA GLU A 93 -10.79 -18.12 11.17
C GLU A 93 -10.32 -17.78 12.59
N GLU A 94 -9.04 -17.41 12.73
CA GLU A 94 -8.50 -16.90 14.00
C GLU A 94 -9.16 -15.57 14.39
N CYS A 95 -9.31 -14.65 13.46
CA CYS A 95 -9.98 -13.38 13.71
C CYS A 95 -11.43 -13.55 14.19
N GLN A 96 -12.16 -14.54 13.68
CA GLN A 96 -13.54 -14.82 14.14
C GLN A 96 -13.63 -15.20 15.61
N GLN A 97 -12.60 -15.84 16.14
CA GLN A 97 -12.58 -16.39 17.47
C GLN A 97 -11.76 -15.55 18.46
N ASN A 98 -10.89 -14.66 17.95
CA ASN A 98 -9.98 -13.89 18.77
C ASN A 98 -10.09 -12.38 18.47
N LEU A 99 -10.69 -11.65 19.42
CA LEU A 99 -10.85 -10.20 19.32
C LEU A 99 -9.50 -9.47 19.20
N THR A 100 -8.46 -9.95 19.89
CA THR A 100 -7.13 -9.33 19.84
C THR A 100 -6.54 -9.41 18.44
N GLU A 101 -6.64 -10.56 17.76
CA GLU A 101 -6.18 -10.73 16.39
C GLU A 101 -6.98 -9.84 15.40
N THR A 102 -8.29 -9.76 15.59
CA THR A 102 -9.14 -8.85 14.80
C THR A 102 -8.72 -7.40 14.95
N LEU A 103 -8.54 -6.94 16.19
CA LEU A 103 -8.13 -5.55 16.46
C LEU A 103 -6.70 -5.27 15.96
N ALA A 104 -5.77 -6.20 16.13
CA ALA A 104 -4.41 -6.08 15.58
C ALA A 104 -4.42 -5.95 14.06
N ALA A 105 -5.24 -6.75 13.37
CA ALA A 105 -5.40 -6.66 11.92
C ALA A 105 -5.96 -5.31 11.47
N VAL A 106 -6.96 -4.77 12.17
CA VAL A 106 -7.54 -3.45 11.92
C VAL A 106 -6.52 -2.35 12.21
N GLN A 107 -5.79 -2.45 13.33
CA GLN A 107 -4.76 -1.49 13.71
C GLN A 107 -3.69 -1.34 12.62
N ILE A 108 -3.16 -2.46 12.11
CA ILE A 108 -2.10 -2.44 11.08
C ILE A 108 -2.65 -1.99 9.73
N ASN A 109 -3.77 -2.56 9.27
CA ASN A 109 -4.22 -2.36 7.89
C ASN A 109 -5.05 -1.07 7.70
N PHE A 110 -5.67 -0.54 8.75
CA PHE A 110 -6.52 0.65 8.67
C PHE A 110 -6.00 1.81 9.52
N THR A 111 -5.96 1.68 10.84
CA THR A 111 -5.65 2.79 11.75
C THR A 111 -4.26 3.39 11.48
N ALA A 112 -3.23 2.55 11.37
CA ALA A 112 -1.88 2.99 11.06
C ALA A 112 -1.79 3.66 9.68
N THR A 113 -2.52 3.13 8.69
CA THR A 113 -2.59 3.72 7.35
C THR A 113 -3.23 5.10 7.40
N VAL A 114 -4.35 5.27 8.12
CA VAL A 114 -5.02 6.57 8.28
C VAL A 114 -4.11 7.57 9.00
N ALA A 115 -3.40 7.15 10.05
CA ALA A 115 -2.47 8.00 10.77
C ALA A 115 -1.34 8.53 9.85
N LEU A 116 -0.69 7.63 9.08
CA LEU A 116 0.31 8.01 8.09
C LEU A 116 -0.25 8.97 7.03
N LEU A 117 -1.43 8.67 6.50
CA LEU A 117 -2.08 9.50 5.50
C LEU A 117 -2.40 10.90 6.01
N THR A 118 -2.79 11.04 7.27
CA THR A 118 -3.08 12.34 7.89
C THR A 118 -1.83 13.22 7.92
N VAL A 119 -0.69 12.68 8.35
CA VAL A 119 0.58 13.43 8.41
C VAL A 119 1.07 13.78 7.00
N LEU A 120 1.12 12.80 6.11
CA LEU A 120 1.60 13.00 4.73
C LEU A 120 0.70 13.94 3.93
N ALA A 121 -0.62 13.88 4.15
CA ALA A 121 -1.55 14.77 3.46
C ALA A 121 -1.30 16.24 3.81
N ASN A 122 -1.12 16.56 5.10
CA ASN A 122 -0.83 17.93 5.54
C ASN A 122 0.49 18.43 4.94
N HIS A 123 1.53 17.59 4.90
CA HIS A 123 2.82 17.93 4.29
C HIS A 123 2.66 18.25 2.79
N PHE A 124 2.06 17.34 2.01
CA PHE A 124 1.90 17.53 0.56
C PHE A 124 0.94 18.67 0.22
N GLU A 125 -0.09 18.89 1.04
CA GLU A 125 -1.01 20.00 0.86
C GLU A 125 -0.30 21.36 1.03
N ALA A 126 0.54 21.50 2.06
CA ALA A 126 1.37 22.68 2.27
C ALA A 126 2.39 22.87 1.14
N GLN A 127 2.98 21.77 0.64
CA GLN A 127 3.92 21.78 -0.47
C GLN A 127 3.23 22.09 -1.82
N ARG A 128 1.89 21.92 -1.92
CA ARG A 128 1.05 22.10 -3.13
C ARG A 128 1.49 21.26 -4.34
N GLN A 129 2.15 20.15 -4.11
CA GLN A 129 2.58 19.21 -5.14
C GLN A 129 2.92 17.86 -4.53
N GLY A 130 2.96 16.80 -5.35
CA GLY A 130 3.39 15.47 -4.96
C GLY A 130 2.35 14.39 -5.24
N CYS A 131 2.64 13.20 -4.75
CA CYS A 131 1.80 12.03 -4.94
C CYS A 131 1.80 11.13 -3.69
N ILE A 132 0.63 10.83 -3.17
CA ILE A 132 0.41 9.81 -2.14
C ILE A 132 -0.16 8.57 -2.83
N ALA A 133 0.52 7.44 -2.74
CA ALA A 133 0.08 6.17 -3.30
C ALA A 133 -0.09 5.12 -2.20
N VAL A 134 -1.18 4.37 -2.24
CA VAL A 134 -1.49 3.36 -1.21
C VAL A 134 -1.85 2.04 -1.87
N ILE A 135 -1.20 0.98 -1.42
CA ILE A 135 -1.54 -0.39 -1.80
C ILE A 135 -2.71 -0.85 -0.91
N THR A 136 -3.89 -0.90 -1.50
CA THR A 136 -5.10 -1.45 -0.88
C THR A 136 -5.31 -2.90 -1.34
N SER A 137 -6.49 -3.30 -1.76
CA SER A 137 -6.77 -4.63 -2.33
C SER A 137 -8.13 -4.64 -3.00
N VAL A 138 -8.32 -5.55 -3.96
CA VAL A 138 -9.66 -5.92 -4.45
C VAL A 138 -10.56 -6.49 -3.34
N ALA A 139 -9.98 -6.99 -2.24
CA ALA A 139 -10.73 -7.44 -1.07
C ALA A 139 -11.55 -6.31 -0.41
N GLY A 140 -11.11 -5.06 -0.54
CA GLY A 140 -11.83 -3.90 -0.02
C GLY A 140 -13.07 -3.49 -0.83
N ASP A 141 -13.32 -4.08 -1.99
CA ASP A 141 -14.45 -3.72 -2.85
C ASP A 141 -15.78 -4.35 -2.40
N ARG A 142 -15.71 -5.53 -1.79
CA ARG A 142 -16.86 -6.24 -1.21
C ARG A 142 -16.41 -7.22 -0.14
N GLY A 143 -17.06 -7.23 1.02
CA GLY A 143 -16.81 -8.17 2.11
C GLY A 143 -17.09 -9.61 1.65
N ARG A 144 -16.18 -10.53 2.00
CA ARG A 144 -16.29 -11.96 1.69
C ARG A 144 -16.05 -12.78 2.95
N GLN A 145 -16.74 -13.90 3.06
CA GLN A 145 -16.61 -14.81 4.19
C GLN A 145 -15.14 -15.19 4.49
N SER A 146 -14.34 -15.38 3.45
CA SER A 146 -12.95 -15.81 3.59
C SER A 146 -11.98 -14.76 4.14
N ASN A 147 -12.34 -13.46 4.16
CA ASN A 147 -11.41 -12.40 4.55
C ASN A 147 -12.08 -11.05 4.91
N TYR A 148 -13.24 -11.06 5.56
CA TYR A 148 -13.99 -9.82 5.80
C TYR A 148 -13.31 -8.84 6.76
N VAL A 149 -12.49 -9.27 7.71
CA VAL A 149 -11.71 -8.37 8.59
C VAL A 149 -10.69 -7.59 7.76
N TYR A 150 -9.93 -8.28 6.91
CA TYR A 150 -9.00 -7.65 5.99
C TYR A 150 -9.72 -6.78 4.96
N GLY A 151 -10.81 -7.30 4.39
CA GLY A 151 -11.65 -6.60 3.41
C GLY A 151 -12.23 -5.30 3.98
N ALA A 152 -12.74 -5.31 5.21
CA ALA A 152 -13.25 -4.13 5.89
C ALA A 152 -12.15 -3.07 6.10
N ALA A 153 -10.97 -3.48 6.57
CA ALA A 153 -9.84 -2.58 6.77
C ALA A 153 -9.39 -1.92 5.43
N LYS A 154 -9.22 -2.71 4.37
CA LYS A 154 -8.82 -2.18 3.05
C LYS A 154 -9.95 -1.37 2.38
N GLY A 155 -11.21 -1.73 2.59
CA GLY A 155 -12.38 -0.96 2.14
C GLY A 155 -12.49 0.38 2.86
N GLY A 156 -12.22 0.42 4.15
CA GLY A 156 -12.14 1.66 4.94
C GLY A 156 -11.06 2.60 4.40
N VAL A 157 -9.85 2.08 4.12
CA VAL A 157 -8.77 2.85 3.49
C VAL A 157 -9.20 3.39 2.12
N ASP A 158 -9.89 2.59 1.30
CA ASP A 158 -10.39 3.04 0.00
C ASP A 158 -11.33 4.25 0.14
N ARG A 159 -12.23 4.24 1.11
CA ARG A 159 -13.13 5.37 1.40
C ARG A 159 -12.37 6.59 1.88
N PHE A 160 -11.41 6.39 2.78
CA PHE A 160 -10.55 7.47 3.24
C PHE A 160 -9.80 8.12 2.08
N LEU A 161 -9.21 7.34 1.17
CA LEU A 161 -8.50 7.84 0.00
C LEU A 161 -9.41 8.58 -0.98
N GLN A 162 -10.69 8.22 -1.10
CA GLN A 162 -11.65 8.97 -1.92
C GLN A 162 -11.84 10.39 -1.36
N GLY A 163 -12.09 10.51 -0.05
CA GLY A 163 -12.21 11.82 0.62
C GLY A 163 -10.93 12.62 0.55
N LEU A 164 -9.78 11.97 0.79
CA LEU A 164 -8.47 12.61 0.72
C LEU A 164 -8.15 13.15 -0.69
N ARG A 165 -8.50 12.41 -1.73
CA ARG A 165 -8.34 12.84 -3.13
C ARG A 165 -9.17 14.09 -3.42
N ASN A 166 -10.39 14.15 -2.90
CA ASN A 166 -11.25 15.34 -3.03
C ASN A 166 -10.63 16.55 -2.33
N ARG A 167 -10.18 16.38 -1.07
CA ARG A 167 -9.51 17.44 -0.28
C ARG A 167 -8.29 17.99 -1.02
N LEU A 168 -7.40 17.11 -1.47
CA LEU A 168 -6.09 17.48 -2.00
C LEU A 168 -6.11 17.91 -3.48
N TYR A 169 -7.23 17.78 -4.16
CA TYR A 169 -7.35 18.09 -5.59
C TYR A 169 -6.94 19.54 -5.90
N ARG A 170 -7.46 20.50 -5.13
CA ARG A 170 -7.15 21.95 -5.32
C ARG A 170 -5.71 22.31 -4.99
N SER A 171 -5.02 21.47 -4.23
CA SER A 171 -3.60 21.63 -3.91
C SER A 171 -2.67 20.97 -4.93
N GLY A 172 -3.19 20.38 -6.01
CA GLY A 172 -2.38 19.75 -7.05
C GLY A 172 -1.71 18.43 -6.64
N VAL A 173 -2.09 17.85 -5.49
CA VAL A 173 -1.55 16.62 -4.96
C VAL A 173 -2.34 15.42 -5.47
N ALA A 174 -1.64 14.44 -6.07
CA ALA A 174 -2.26 13.21 -6.54
C ALA A 174 -2.45 12.20 -5.39
N VAL A 175 -3.60 11.53 -5.36
CA VAL A 175 -3.86 10.42 -4.44
C VAL A 175 -4.21 9.18 -5.25
N VAL A 176 -3.31 8.19 -5.23
CA VAL A 176 -3.38 6.97 -6.06
C VAL A 176 -3.79 5.79 -5.20
N THR A 177 -4.96 5.22 -5.47
CA THR A 177 -5.44 3.98 -4.86
C THR A 177 -5.06 2.80 -5.74
N ILE A 178 -4.25 1.88 -5.22
CA ILE A 178 -3.78 0.71 -5.94
C ILE A 178 -4.49 -0.50 -5.38
N LYS A 179 -5.19 -1.24 -6.24
CA LYS A 179 -5.98 -2.43 -5.90
C LYS A 179 -5.39 -3.67 -6.57
N PRO A 180 -4.38 -4.32 -5.94
CA PRO A 180 -3.93 -5.60 -6.43
C PRO A 180 -5.00 -6.68 -6.24
N GLY A 181 -5.03 -7.64 -7.17
CA GLY A 181 -5.70 -8.92 -6.95
C GLY A 181 -4.79 -9.89 -6.21
N PHE A 182 -4.83 -11.17 -6.61
CA PHE A 182 -3.89 -12.17 -6.08
C PHE A 182 -2.48 -11.92 -6.62
N VAL A 183 -1.52 -11.82 -5.71
CA VAL A 183 -0.11 -11.58 -6.04
C VAL A 183 0.74 -12.66 -5.39
N ASP A 184 1.64 -13.26 -6.15
CA ASP A 184 2.57 -14.25 -5.64
C ASP A 184 3.63 -13.59 -4.76
N THR A 185 3.44 -13.68 -3.45
CA THR A 185 4.27 -13.06 -2.41
C THR A 185 4.28 -13.95 -1.17
N PRO A 186 5.22 -13.76 -0.23
CA PRO A 186 5.20 -14.46 1.04
C PRO A 186 3.87 -14.32 1.81
N MET A 187 3.16 -13.20 1.65
CA MET A 187 1.86 -12.96 2.30
C MET A 187 0.77 -13.92 1.83
N THR A 188 0.88 -14.44 0.61
CA THR A 188 -0.11 -15.34 -0.03
C THR A 188 0.43 -16.76 -0.20
N ALA A 189 1.51 -17.12 0.51
CA ALA A 189 2.15 -18.42 0.38
C ALA A 189 1.22 -19.60 0.73
N SER A 190 0.29 -19.40 1.67
CA SER A 190 -0.72 -20.37 2.08
C SER A 190 -1.91 -20.47 1.12
N VAL A 191 -2.07 -19.54 0.19
CA VAL A 191 -3.19 -19.52 -0.75
C VAL A 191 -2.85 -20.37 -1.99
N LYS A 192 -3.72 -21.30 -2.35
CA LYS A 192 -3.54 -22.12 -3.55
C LYS A 192 -3.49 -21.24 -4.80
N LYS A 193 -2.36 -21.30 -5.51
CA LYS A 193 -2.14 -20.49 -6.71
C LYS A 193 -3.01 -20.96 -7.87
N ASN A 194 -3.50 -19.99 -8.65
CA ASN A 194 -4.29 -20.21 -9.86
C ASN A 194 -3.91 -19.18 -10.95
N LEU A 195 -4.58 -19.21 -12.09
CA LEU A 195 -4.31 -18.33 -13.24
C LEU A 195 -4.53 -16.83 -12.97
N LEU A 196 -5.18 -16.47 -11.85
CA LEU A 196 -5.43 -15.07 -11.48
C LEU A 196 -4.27 -14.45 -10.70
N PHE A 197 -3.26 -15.26 -10.33
CA PHE A 197 -2.07 -14.76 -9.64
C PHE A 197 -1.16 -13.98 -10.59
N ALA A 198 -0.71 -12.82 -10.14
CA ALA A 198 0.31 -12.03 -10.82
C ALA A 198 1.63 -12.11 -10.04
N SER A 199 2.76 -11.98 -10.72
CA SER A 199 4.06 -11.85 -10.05
C SER A 199 4.19 -10.49 -9.35
N ALA A 200 4.95 -10.44 -8.24
CA ALA A 200 5.26 -9.20 -7.56
C ALA A 200 5.90 -8.17 -8.51
N HIS A 201 6.75 -8.63 -9.43
CA HIS A 201 7.39 -7.77 -10.45
C HIS A 201 6.35 -7.07 -11.34
N ARG A 202 5.39 -7.83 -11.92
CA ARG A 202 4.33 -7.25 -12.77
C ARG A 202 3.50 -6.22 -11.99
N VAL A 203 3.18 -6.51 -10.73
CA VAL A 203 2.41 -5.59 -9.89
C VAL A 203 3.23 -4.37 -9.53
N GLY A 204 4.50 -4.52 -9.12
CA GLY A 204 5.40 -3.42 -8.79
C GLY A 204 5.62 -2.45 -9.95
N LEU A 205 5.82 -2.96 -11.17
CA LEU A 205 5.89 -2.15 -12.39
C LEU A 205 4.56 -1.41 -12.65
N GLY A 206 3.43 -2.06 -12.40
CA GLY A 206 2.11 -1.43 -12.51
C GLY A 206 1.91 -0.30 -11.49
N VAL A 207 2.36 -0.50 -10.25
CA VAL A 207 2.37 0.52 -9.18
C VAL A 207 3.21 1.74 -9.60
N TYR A 208 4.45 1.50 -10.03
CA TYR A 208 5.33 2.57 -10.52
C TYR A 208 4.67 3.39 -11.63
N ARG A 209 4.11 2.73 -12.65
CA ARG A 209 3.41 3.39 -13.77
C ARG A 209 2.20 4.20 -13.30
N ALA A 210 1.40 3.66 -12.37
CA ALA A 210 0.24 4.35 -11.81
C ALA A 210 0.63 5.63 -11.07
N ILE A 211 1.71 5.59 -10.30
CA ILE A 211 2.27 6.76 -9.60
C ILE A 211 2.77 7.80 -10.62
N ARG A 212 3.58 7.38 -11.59
CA ARG A 212 4.12 8.27 -12.62
C ARG A 212 3.03 8.97 -13.45
N GLN A 213 1.92 8.27 -13.70
CA GLN A 213 0.77 8.78 -14.45
C GLN A 213 -0.27 9.48 -13.56
N ARG A 214 -0.05 9.56 -12.24
CA ARG A 214 -0.98 10.15 -11.26
C ARG A 214 -2.42 9.60 -11.39
N ARG A 215 -2.55 8.27 -11.58
CA ARG A 215 -3.85 7.62 -11.74
C ARG A 215 -4.64 7.66 -10.42
N ASN A 216 -5.94 7.92 -10.50
CA ASN A 216 -6.78 7.97 -9.29
C ASN A 216 -6.97 6.59 -8.64
N VAL A 217 -7.41 5.60 -9.42
CA VAL A 217 -7.67 4.22 -8.96
C VAL A 217 -7.21 3.26 -10.03
N VAL A 218 -6.39 2.28 -9.66
CA VAL A 218 -5.92 1.24 -10.58
C VAL A 218 -6.10 -0.15 -9.99
N TYR A 219 -6.56 -1.08 -10.82
CA TYR A 219 -6.59 -2.51 -10.54
C TYR A 219 -5.40 -3.17 -11.23
N ILE A 220 -4.65 -3.98 -10.48
CA ILE A 220 -3.47 -4.64 -11.03
C ILE A 220 -3.50 -6.14 -10.71
N PRO A 221 -3.56 -7.00 -11.73
CA PRO A 221 -3.79 -6.71 -13.15
C PRO A 221 -5.15 -6.07 -13.46
N TRP A 222 -5.24 -5.43 -14.61
CA TRP A 222 -6.41 -4.64 -15.02
C TRP A 222 -7.74 -5.41 -15.06
N PHE A 223 -7.70 -6.71 -15.33
CA PHE A 223 -8.88 -7.56 -15.43
C PHE A 223 -9.65 -7.70 -14.10
N TRP A 224 -9.03 -7.38 -12.97
CA TRP A 224 -9.75 -7.33 -11.71
C TRP A 224 -10.82 -6.24 -11.67
N ARG A 225 -10.70 -5.19 -12.48
CA ARG A 225 -11.70 -4.11 -12.53
C ARG A 225 -13.08 -4.61 -12.97
N PRO A 226 -13.25 -5.26 -14.15
CA PRO A 226 -14.53 -5.84 -14.54
C PRO A 226 -14.98 -6.98 -13.62
N ILE A 227 -14.09 -7.82 -13.12
CA ILE A 227 -14.45 -8.89 -12.18
C ILE A 227 -15.08 -8.28 -10.91
N MET A 228 -14.43 -7.29 -10.31
CA MET A 228 -14.95 -6.66 -9.09
C MET A 228 -16.20 -5.83 -9.35
N ALA A 229 -16.35 -5.22 -10.53
CA ALA A 229 -17.58 -4.56 -10.93
C ALA A 229 -18.75 -5.54 -10.94
N LEU A 230 -18.58 -6.71 -11.54
CA LEU A 230 -19.60 -7.76 -11.54
C LEU A 230 -19.93 -8.25 -10.11
N ILE A 231 -18.91 -8.55 -9.30
CA ILE A 231 -19.08 -9.00 -7.91
C ILE A 231 -19.87 -7.96 -7.09
N ARG A 232 -19.60 -6.67 -7.28
CA ARG A 232 -20.29 -5.59 -6.57
C ARG A 232 -21.75 -5.43 -6.99
N CYS A 233 -22.09 -5.76 -8.23
CA CYS A 233 -23.45 -5.69 -8.74
C CYS A 233 -24.34 -6.86 -8.29
N LEU A 234 -23.78 -7.95 -7.74
CA LEU A 234 -24.57 -9.08 -7.25
C LEU A 234 -25.47 -8.63 -6.09
N PRO A 235 -26.79 -8.89 -6.12
CA PRO A 235 -27.67 -8.64 -4.98
C PRO A 235 -27.22 -9.42 -3.73
N GLU A 236 -27.41 -8.84 -2.55
CA GLU A 236 -27.01 -9.48 -1.30
C GLU A 236 -27.71 -10.82 -1.06
N SER A 237 -28.96 -10.97 -1.50
CA SER A 237 -29.72 -12.23 -1.45
C SER A 237 -29.05 -13.39 -2.19
N MET A 238 -28.30 -13.09 -3.25
CA MET A 238 -27.49 -14.07 -4.00
C MET A 238 -26.11 -14.22 -3.39
N PHE A 239 -25.45 -13.08 -3.13
CA PHE A 239 -24.05 -13.06 -2.70
C PHE A 239 -23.82 -13.82 -1.39
N LYS A 240 -24.70 -13.68 -0.39
CA LYS A 240 -24.61 -14.38 0.91
C LYS A 240 -24.64 -15.92 0.81
N ARG A 241 -25.00 -16.48 -0.35
CA ARG A 241 -25.03 -17.93 -0.60
C ARG A 241 -23.75 -18.43 -1.28
N LEU A 242 -22.87 -17.52 -1.69
CA LEU A 242 -21.62 -17.86 -2.34
C LEU A 242 -20.52 -18.09 -1.31
N HIS A 243 -19.75 -19.14 -1.47
CA HIS A 243 -18.54 -19.41 -0.67
C HIS A 243 -17.32 -18.75 -1.35
N LEU A 244 -17.14 -17.44 -1.11
CA LEU A 244 -16.05 -16.62 -1.70
C LEU A 244 -15.06 -16.14 -0.63
#